data_c7654f2788c99b03559406598a649d79
#
_entry.id   c7654f2788c99b03559406598a649d79
#
_cell.length_a   1.000
_cell.length_b   1.000
_cell.length_c   1.000
_cell.angle_alpha   90.00
_cell.angle_beta   90.00
_cell.angle_gamma   90.00
#
_symmetry.space_group_name_H-M   'P 1'
#
loop_
_entity.id
_entity.type
_entity.pdbx_description
1 polymer ?
#
loop_
_entity_poly.entity_id
_entity_poly.type
_entity_poly.pdbx_seq_one_letter_code
_entity_poly.pdbx_strand_id
1 'polypeptide(L)'
;MTVRKNSSAMVFICLMGIVSLFADMVQEGARGIFGTYLGMMGASAAMVGCISGAGELVGYGLRFVTGIIASRSGKYWFMTVGGYALAVLAIPCLAFVPDGNWMMAACFIILGRVGKAIRQPAKSTLLSYAASREGLGKSFAIQEFLDQLGAFLGPVLIFWVLSYYGSRGMETAYGKSFLFLGIPAFLCIAAVILAKIKFPDPEKFEPEVKETKEAHLGFRFKIYMVGTALFAFGFIDFPIVALHAVKSGLAGKAEISLLYAAAMAADAFSALFFGWLYDKYGTVSLAWSTLLSMPFVFFIFMAPSSCWLYAGVLLWGIGMGAQESTLKAALAAIVPKHERAVGYGIFETGFGVSWFIGSFLLGILYDASILWMAAISALMQAAAVPFFFLTGRQKHRLEV
;
A
#
# COMPACT_ATOMS: atom_id res chain seq x y z
N MET A 1 -3.24 36.99 16.54
CA MET A 1 -2.28 36.38 15.58
C MET A 1 -2.34 34.85 15.51
N THR A 2 -2.76 34.14 16.55
CA THR A 2 -2.85 32.64 16.65
C THR A 2 -3.88 32.03 15.70
N VAL A 3 -5.06 32.61 15.55
CA VAL A 3 -6.15 32.03 14.71
C VAL A 3 -5.80 31.99 13.22
N ARG A 4 -5.07 32.98 12.69
CA ARG A 4 -4.65 33.00 11.28
C ARG A 4 -3.54 31.97 10.96
N LYS A 5 -2.72 31.61 11.94
CA LYS A 5 -1.65 30.59 11.77
C LYS A 5 -2.19 29.17 11.79
N ASN A 6 -3.28 28.88 12.54
CA ASN A 6 -3.92 27.56 12.57
C ASN A 6 -4.62 27.26 11.24
N SER A 7 -5.30 28.25 10.64
CA SER A 7 -5.92 28.06 9.32
C SER A 7 -4.90 27.71 8.23
N SER A 8 -3.65 28.17 8.35
CA SER A 8 -2.58 27.94 7.38
C SER A 8 -2.04 26.49 7.42
N ALA A 9 -1.85 25.91 8.61
CA ALA A 9 -1.40 24.52 8.78
C ALA A 9 -2.47 23.54 8.28
N MET A 10 -3.76 23.77 8.59
CA MET A 10 -4.87 22.96 8.10
C MET A 10 -4.98 23.01 6.58
N VAL A 11 -4.82 24.18 5.95
CA VAL A 11 -4.80 24.32 4.49
C VAL A 11 -3.66 23.51 3.87
N PHE A 12 -2.47 23.49 4.50
CA PHE A 12 -1.35 22.66 4.05
C PHE A 12 -1.68 21.16 4.13
N ILE A 13 -2.25 20.71 5.25
CA ILE A 13 -2.66 19.30 5.46
C ILE A 13 -3.68 18.88 4.40
N CYS A 14 -4.72 19.69 4.17
CA CYS A 14 -5.73 19.40 3.14
C CYS A 14 -5.12 19.38 1.73
N LEU A 15 -4.22 20.31 1.42
CA LEU A 15 -3.57 20.36 0.11
C LEU A 15 -2.67 19.15 -0.12
N MET A 16 -1.91 18.71 0.87
CA MET A 16 -1.12 17.48 0.81
C MET A 16 -2.01 16.24 0.74
N GLY A 17 -3.19 16.27 1.35
CA GLY A 17 -4.21 15.23 1.20
C GLY A 17 -4.76 15.14 -0.23
N ILE A 18 -5.03 16.27 -0.88
CA ILE A 18 -5.44 16.31 -2.29
C ILE A 18 -4.33 15.77 -3.21
N VAL A 19 -3.06 16.09 -2.92
CA VAL A 19 -1.91 15.51 -3.63
C VAL A 19 -1.92 13.99 -3.53
N SER A 20 -2.14 13.45 -2.33
CA SER A 20 -2.21 12.02 -2.08
C SER A 20 -3.40 11.37 -2.76
N LEU A 21 -4.59 11.99 -2.71
CA LEU A 21 -5.79 11.53 -3.39
C LEU A 21 -5.51 11.28 -4.88
N PHE A 22 -4.97 12.28 -5.57
CA PHE A 22 -4.68 12.13 -7.00
C PHE A 22 -3.56 11.12 -7.26
N ALA A 23 -2.54 11.04 -6.38
CA ALA A 23 -1.48 10.05 -6.52
C ALA A 23 -2.01 8.62 -6.35
N ASP A 24 -2.90 8.40 -5.40
CA ASP A 24 -3.44 7.07 -5.13
C ASP A 24 -4.53 6.69 -6.16
N MET A 25 -5.26 7.65 -6.74
CA MET A 25 -6.05 7.40 -7.96
C MET A 25 -5.20 6.80 -9.08
N VAL A 26 -4.00 7.32 -9.30
CA VAL A 26 -3.09 6.80 -10.34
C VAL A 26 -2.54 5.43 -9.97
N GLN A 27 -1.99 5.31 -8.76
CA GLN A 27 -1.29 4.10 -8.34
C GLN A 27 -2.24 2.91 -8.15
N GLU A 28 -3.32 3.10 -7.41
CA GLU A 28 -4.26 2.02 -7.09
C GLU A 28 -5.20 1.73 -8.27
N GLY A 29 -5.54 2.75 -9.08
CA GLY A 29 -6.24 2.52 -10.35
C GLY A 29 -5.48 1.58 -11.28
N ALA A 30 -4.17 1.81 -11.45
CA ALA A 30 -3.32 0.95 -12.27
C ALA A 30 -3.06 -0.42 -11.62
N ARG A 31 -2.85 -0.48 -10.28
CA ARG A 31 -2.59 -1.72 -9.55
C ARG A 31 -3.68 -2.76 -9.76
N GLY A 32 -4.95 -2.34 -9.77
CA GLY A 32 -6.08 -3.22 -10.00
C GLY A 32 -6.04 -3.97 -11.33
N ILE A 33 -5.36 -3.43 -12.34
CA ILE A 33 -5.29 -4.02 -13.70
C ILE A 33 -3.90 -4.55 -14.09
N PHE A 34 -2.86 -4.40 -13.27
CA PHE A 34 -1.51 -4.86 -13.62
C PHE A 34 -1.45 -6.35 -13.94
N GLY A 35 -2.11 -7.19 -13.14
CA GLY A 35 -2.09 -8.63 -13.35
C GLY A 35 -2.70 -9.05 -14.68
N THR A 36 -3.84 -8.47 -15.04
CA THR A 36 -4.53 -8.75 -16.30
C THR A 36 -3.80 -8.17 -17.50
N TYR A 37 -3.23 -6.98 -17.37
CA TYR A 37 -2.44 -6.32 -18.40
C TYR A 37 -1.15 -7.09 -18.70
N LEU A 38 -0.36 -7.44 -17.68
CA LEU A 38 0.85 -8.25 -17.82
C LEU A 38 0.53 -9.65 -18.35
N GLY A 39 -0.55 -10.29 -17.89
CA GLY A 39 -1.00 -11.57 -18.40
C GLY A 39 -1.38 -11.53 -19.89
N MET A 40 -2.00 -10.45 -20.35
CA MET A 40 -2.30 -10.23 -21.78
C MET A 40 -1.02 -10.07 -22.60
N MET A 41 0.02 -9.50 -22.03
CA MET A 41 1.35 -9.40 -22.65
C MET A 41 2.16 -10.71 -22.62
N GLY A 42 1.60 -11.80 -22.08
CA GLY A 42 2.25 -13.12 -22.03
C GLY A 42 3.05 -13.41 -20.76
N ALA A 43 2.96 -12.54 -19.72
CA ALA A 43 3.59 -12.85 -18.44
C ALA A 43 2.89 -14.00 -17.71
N SER A 44 3.66 -14.96 -17.15
CA SER A 44 3.14 -16.01 -16.27
C SER A 44 2.75 -15.44 -14.90
N ALA A 45 2.01 -16.20 -14.08
CA ALA A 45 1.69 -15.77 -12.72
C ALA A 45 2.96 -15.63 -11.86
N ALA A 46 3.98 -16.46 -12.08
CA ALA A 46 5.29 -16.28 -11.45
C ALA A 46 5.94 -14.93 -11.78
N MET A 47 5.87 -14.50 -13.06
CA MET A 47 6.37 -13.19 -13.49
C MET A 47 5.57 -12.04 -12.88
N VAL A 48 4.23 -12.14 -12.88
CA VAL A 48 3.34 -11.16 -12.23
C VAL A 48 3.64 -11.04 -10.75
N GLY A 49 3.77 -12.17 -10.04
CA GLY A 49 4.14 -12.20 -8.62
C GLY A 49 5.54 -11.62 -8.36
N CYS A 50 6.51 -11.93 -9.23
CA CYS A 50 7.86 -11.36 -9.14
C CYS A 50 7.86 -9.83 -9.31
N ILE A 51 7.16 -9.31 -10.33
CA ILE A 51 7.08 -7.86 -10.62
C ILE A 51 6.37 -7.13 -9.46
N SER A 52 5.26 -7.69 -9.00
CA SER A 52 4.48 -7.12 -7.90
C SER A 52 5.27 -7.11 -6.59
N GLY A 53 5.83 -8.26 -6.21
CA GLY A 53 6.64 -8.41 -5.02
C GLY A 53 7.92 -7.56 -5.06
N ALA A 54 8.62 -7.48 -6.21
CA ALA A 54 9.77 -6.61 -6.39
C ALA A 54 9.38 -5.13 -6.24
N GLY A 55 8.20 -4.76 -6.73
CA GLY A 55 7.63 -3.42 -6.53
C GLY A 55 7.45 -3.09 -5.04
N GLU A 56 6.91 -4.02 -4.25
CA GLU A 56 6.75 -3.83 -2.81
C GLU A 56 8.11 -3.83 -2.08
N LEU A 57 9.04 -4.72 -2.43
CA LEU A 57 10.38 -4.74 -1.87
C LEU A 57 11.10 -3.39 -2.10
N VAL A 58 11.04 -2.87 -3.33
CA VAL A 58 11.60 -1.56 -3.69
C VAL A 58 10.86 -0.45 -2.95
N GLY A 59 9.52 -0.52 -2.93
CA GLY A 59 8.66 0.46 -2.27
C GLY A 59 8.93 0.60 -0.78
N TYR A 60 9.16 -0.50 -0.07
CA TYR A 60 9.44 -0.52 1.38
C TYR A 60 10.93 -0.40 1.68
N GLY A 61 11.78 -1.18 1.01
CA GLY A 61 13.23 -1.23 1.30
C GLY A 61 13.95 0.09 1.04
N LEU A 62 13.62 0.77 -0.07
CA LEU A 62 14.24 2.06 -0.38
C LEU A 62 13.80 3.20 0.57
N ARG A 63 12.67 3.10 1.27
CA ARG A 63 12.23 4.15 2.20
C ARG A 63 13.23 4.40 3.32
N PHE A 64 13.91 3.36 3.80
CA PHE A 64 14.95 3.52 4.81
C PHE A 64 16.11 4.38 4.27
N VAL A 65 16.61 4.04 3.08
CA VAL A 65 17.71 4.78 2.45
C VAL A 65 17.31 6.22 2.11
N THR A 66 16.14 6.39 1.49
CA THR A 66 15.63 7.72 1.10
C THR A 66 15.28 8.57 2.31
N GLY A 67 14.86 7.97 3.42
CA GLY A 67 14.66 8.63 4.71
C GLY A 67 15.96 9.22 5.27
N ILE A 68 17.05 8.44 5.25
CA ILE A 68 18.38 8.91 5.65
C ILE A 68 18.85 10.06 4.74
N ILE A 69 18.68 9.91 3.42
CA ILE A 69 19.03 10.95 2.46
C ILE A 69 18.22 12.22 2.71
N ALA A 70 16.91 12.10 2.94
CA ALA A 70 16.02 13.22 3.24
C ALA A 70 16.48 13.98 4.51
N SER A 71 16.74 13.25 5.60
CA SER A 71 17.13 13.83 6.87
C SER A 71 18.50 14.51 6.81
N ARG A 72 19.49 13.91 6.12
CA ARG A 72 20.83 14.46 5.98
C ARG A 72 20.90 15.65 5.02
N SER A 73 20.09 15.66 3.96
CA SER A 73 20.12 16.70 2.93
C SER A 73 19.23 17.90 3.27
N GLY A 74 18.19 17.72 4.12
CA GLY A 74 17.15 18.72 4.37
C GLY A 74 16.27 19.04 3.15
N LYS A 75 16.49 18.37 2.00
CA LYS A 75 15.82 18.69 0.73
C LYS A 75 14.45 18.00 0.60
N TYR A 76 13.62 18.11 1.63
CA TYR A 76 12.31 17.45 1.69
C TYR A 76 11.40 17.78 0.50
N TRP A 77 11.30 19.05 0.11
CA TRP A 77 10.47 19.44 -1.04
C TRP A 77 10.98 18.89 -2.37
N PHE A 78 12.30 18.84 -2.57
CA PHE A 78 12.86 18.28 -3.79
C PHE A 78 12.52 16.80 -3.92
N MET A 79 12.68 16.03 -2.83
CA MET A 79 12.36 14.60 -2.81
C MET A 79 10.86 14.35 -2.91
N THR A 80 10.03 15.19 -2.28
CA THR A 80 8.57 15.07 -2.37
C THR A 80 8.09 15.32 -3.80
N VAL A 81 8.44 16.45 -4.41
CA VAL A 81 8.01 16.78 -5.78
C VAL A 81 8.58 15.80 -6.81
N GLY A 82 9.88 15.51 -6.75
CA GLY A 82 10.53 14.56 -7.66
C GLY A 82 9.99 13.14 -7.51
N GLY A 83 9.77 12.69 -6.27
CA GLY A 83 9.20 11.38 -6.00
C GLY A 83 7.74 11.25 -6.45
N TYR A 84 6.90 12.29 -6.27
CA TYR A 84 5.55 12.30 -6.83
C TYR A 84 5.58 12.29 -8.35
N ALA A 85 6.38 13.16 -8.99
CA ALA A 85 6.50 13.19 -10.46
C ALA A 85 6.89 11.82 -11.01
N LEU A 86 7.92 11.19 -10.44
CA LEU A 86 8.37 9.86 -10.86
C LEU A 86 7.27 8.81 -10.64
N ALA A 87 6.61 8.81 -9.48
CA ALA A 87 5.58 7.82 -9.15
C ALA A 87 4.38 7.90 -10.07
N VAL A 88 3.85 9.12 -10.33
CA VAL A 88 2.58 9.27 -11.07
C VAL A 88 2.77 9.33 -12.58
N LEU A 89 3.93 9.78 -13.11
CA LEU A 89 4.18 9.82 -14.55
C LEU A 89 4.61 8.46 -15.12
N ALA A 90 5.24 7.60 -14.34
CA ALA A 90 5.61 6.25 -14.78
C ALA A 90 4.38 5.43 -15.24
N ILE A 91 3.21 5.65 -14.64
CA ILE A 91 1.99 4.89 -14.92
C ILE A 91 1.40 5.23 -16.31
N PRO A 92 1.14 6.49 -16.69
CA PRO A 92 0.70 6.82 -18.02
C PRO A 92 1.65 6.38 -19.15
N CYS A 93 2.96 6.27 -18.85
CA CYS A 93 3.95 5.75 -19.80
C CYS A 93 3.69 4.29 -20.22
N LEU A 94 2.95 3.51 -19.41
CA LEU A 94 2.53 2.15 -19.77
C LEU A 94 1.67 2.12 -21.05
N ALA A 95 1.00 3.22 -21.39
CA ALA A 95 0.23 3.35 -22.64
C ALA A 95 1.08 3.28 -23.91
N PHE A 96 2.39 3.50 -23.80
CA PHE A 96 3.32 3.52 -24.93
C PHE A 96 4.21 2.26 -24.98
N VAL A 97 3.96 1.29 -24.13
CA VAL A 97 4.69 0.02 -24.12
C VAL A 97 4.23 -0.83 -25.31
N PRO A 98 5.14 -1.32 -26.16
CA PRO A 98 4.80 -2.21 -27.28
C PRO A 98 4.17 -3.51 -26.80
N ASP A 99 3.23 -4.03 -27.61
CA ASP A 99 2.53 -5.28 -27.30
C ASP A 99 3.51 -6.45 -27.11
N GLY A 100 3.24 -7.28 -26.11
CA GLY A 100 4.10 -8.39 -25.73
C GLY A 100 5.36 -8.04 -24.93
N ASN A 101 5.71 -6.75 -24.78
CA ASN A 101 6.90 -6.34 -24.04
C ASN A 101 6.62 -6.12 -22.55
N TRP A 102 6.23 -7.20 -21.85
CA TRP A 102 5.95 -7.16 -20.39
C TRP A 102 7.16 -6.68 -19.56
N MET A 103 8.39 -6.87 -20.04
CA MET A 103 9.61 -6.43 -19.35
C MET A 103 9.69 -4.89 -19.27
N MET A 104 9.37 -4.21 -20.36
CA MET A 104 9.30 -2.75 -20.37
C MET A 104 8.17 -2.23 -19.47
N ALA A 105 7.02 -2.92 -19.46
CA ALA A 105 5.93 -2.62 -18.53
C ALA A 105 6.38 -2.78 -17.07
N ALA A 106 7.10 -3.86 -16.73
CA ALA A 106 7.65 -4.10 -15.41
C ALA A 106 8.59 -2.97 -14.96
N CYS A 107 9.45 -2.47 -15.87
CA CYS A 107 10.33 -1.33 -15.58
C CYS A 107 9.53 -0.08 -15.16
N PHE A 108 8.46 0.27 -15.85
CA PHE A 108 7.63 1.42 -15.48
C PHE A 108 6.87 1.20 -14.17
N ILE A 109 6.37 -0.01 -13.91
CA ILE A 109 5.72 -0.37 -12.65
C ILE A 109 6.69 -0.20 -11.48
N ILE A 110 7.90 -0.76 -11.59
CA ILE A 110 8.94 -0.63 -10.56
C ILE A 110 9.38 0.82 -10.40
N LEU A 111 9.53 1.57 -11.51
CA LEU A 111 9.89 2.99 -11.47
C LEU A 111 8.85 3.82 -10.69
N GLY A 112 7.57 3.52 -10.84
CA GLY A 112 6.50 4.09 -10.03
C GLY A 112 6.69 3.82 -8.53
N ARG A 113 7.11 2.59 -8.16
CA ARG A 113 7.39 2.21 -6.77
C ARG A 113 8.63 2.91 -6.21
N VAL A 114 9.68 3.10 -7.01
CA VAL A 114 10.86 3.93 -6.65
C VAL A 114 10.42 5.35 -6.33
N GLY A 115 9.58 5.96 -7.16
CA GLY A 115 9.02 7.29 -6.89
C GLY A 115 8.26 7.35 -5.55
N LYS A 116 7.42 6.33 -5.25
CA LYS A 116 6.70 6.21 -3.98
C LYS A 116 7.68 6.11 -2.80
N ALA A 117 8.76 5.34 -2.92
CA ALA A 117 9.77 5.19 -1.88
C ALA A 117 10.56 6.50 -1.62
N ILE A 118 10.83 7.29 -2.65
CA ILE A 118 11.52 8.58 -2.52
C ILE A 118 10.64 9.61 -1.82
N ARG A 119 9.35 9.71 -2.21
CA ARG A 119 8.45 10.75 -1.68
C ARG A 119 8.00 10.51 -0.24
N GLN A 120 7.83 9.23 0.16
CA GLN A 120 7.11 8.89 1.38
C GLN A 120 7.75 9.44 2.67
N PRO A 121 9.06 9.24 2.94
CA PRO A 121 9.67 9.80 4.15
C PRO A 121 9.68 11.32 4.14
N ALA A 122 9.96 11.95 3.00
CA ALA A 122 9.99 13.40 2.87
C ALA A 122 8.59 14.02 3.07
N LYS A 123 7.53 13.44 2.43
CA LYS A 123 6.12 13.83 2.65
C LYS A 123 5.74 13.75 4.12
N SER A 124 6.06 12.61 4.77
CA SER A 124 5.70 12.38 6.18
C SER A 124 6.36 13.41 7.10
N THR A 125 7.61 13.79 6.83
CA THR A 125 8.31 14.83 7.58
C THR A 125 7.65 16.20 7.39
N LEU A 126 7.39 16.63 6.15
CA LEU A 126 6.71 17.89 5.86
C LEU A 126 5.32 17.97 6.52
N LEU A 127 4.59 16.85 6.51
CA LEU A 127 3.27 16.77 7.12
C LEU A 127 3.33 16.83 8.66
N SER A 128 4.34 16.18 9.27
CA SER A 128 4.49 16.17 10.73
C SER A 128 4.68 17.58 11.30
N TYR A 129 5.37 18.46 10.59
CA TYR A 129 5.54 19.87 10.99
C TYR A 129 4.20 20.61 11.12
N ALA A 130 3.28 20.42 10.19
CA ALA A 130 1.96 21.02 10.27
C ALA A 130 1.03 20.32 11.28
N ALA A 131 1.13 19.00 11.36
CA ALA A 131 0.31 18.16 12.23
C ALA A 131 0.60 18.40 13.73
N SER A 132 1.83 18.79 14.09
CA SER A 132 2.21 19.13 15.45
C SER A 132 1.39 20.30 16.04
N ARG A 133 0.83 21.16 15.18
CA ARG A 133 -0.04 22.30 15.59
C ARG A 133 -1.53 21.98 15.63
N GLU A 134 -2.02 21.24 14.64
CA GLU A 134 -3.46 20.99 14.45
C GLU A 134 -3.97 19.73 15.18
N GLY A 135 -3.05 18.98 15.77
CA GLY A 135 -3.29 17.65 16.36
C GLY A 135 -2.97 16.53 15.37
N LEU A 136 -2.03 15.67 15.78
CA LEU A 136 -1.52 14.57 14.96
C LEU A 136 -2.63 13.64 14.46
N GLY A 137 -3.52 13.22 15.37
CA GLY A 137 -4.60 12.29 15.03
C GLY A 137 -5.55 12.81 13.94
N LYS A 138 -6.01 14.08 14.08
CA LYS A 138 -6.91 14.71 13.10
C LYS A 138 -6.23 14.89 11.74
N SER A 139 -4.96 15.30 11.73
CA SER A 139 -4.21 15.55 10.51
C SER A 139 -3.97 14.26 9.72
N PHE A 140 -3.57 13.18 10.40
CA PHE A 140 -3.39 11.88 9.76
C PHE A 140 -4.72 11.25 9.34
N ALA A 141 -5.81 11.44 10.09
CA ALA A 141 -7.14 10.96 9.69
C ALA A 141 -7.64 11.64 8.39
N ILE A 142 -7.41 12.95 8.22
CA ILE A 142 -7.75 13.64 6.96
C ILE A 142 -6.90 13.08 5.80
N GLN A 143 -5.61 12.85 6.03
CA GLN A 143 -4.73 12.26 5.02
C GLN A 143 -5.21 10.87 4.60
N GLU A 144 -5.45 9.99 5.57
CA GLU A 144 -5.90 8.61 5.32
C GLU A 144 -7.23 8.58 4.57
N PHE A 145 -8.18 9.42 4.98
CA PHE A 145 -9.47 9.53 4.27
C PHE A 145 -9.30 9.91 2.80
N LEU A 146 -8.41 10.88 2.50
CA LEU A 146 -8.18 11.32 1.12
C LEU A 146 -7.37 10.29 0.32
N ASP A 147 -6.43 9.60 0.95
CA ASP A 147 -5.66 8.50 0.37
C ASP A 147 -6.64 7.35 -0.04
N GLN A 148 -7.52 6.92 0.86
CA GLN A 148 -8.52 5.88 0.59
C GLN A 148 -9.57 6.29 -0.44
N LEU A 149 -9.98 7.56 -0.45
CA LEU A 149 -10.88 8.07 -1.49
C LEU A 149 -10.22 7.99 -2.87
N GLY A 150 -8.93 8.31 -2.98
CA GLY A 150 -8.15 8.14 -4.20
C GLY A 150 -8.05 6.68 -4.63
N ALA A 151 -7.73 5.79 -3.68
CA ALA A 151 -7.62 4.35 -3.91
C ALA A 151 -8.93 3.72 -4.40
N PHE A 152 -10.09 4.26 -4.00
CA PHE A 152 -11.39 3.86 -4.51
C PHE A 152 -11.70 4.45 -5.90
N LEU A 153 -11.50 5.77 -6.08
CA LEU A 153 -11.89 6.48 -7.30
C LEU A 153 -11.03 6.08 -8.51
N GLY A 154 -9.75 5.72 -8.30
CA GLY A 154 -8.86 5.26 -9.37
C GLY A 154 -9.39 4.04 -10.11
N PRO A 155 -9.64 2.92 -9.45
CA PRO A 155 -10.24 1.73 -10.06
C PRO A 155 -11.61 1.97 -10.68
N VAL A 156 -12.45 2.83 -10.08
CA VAL A 156 -13.74 3.22 -10.68
C VAL A 156 -13.54 3.93 -12.01
N LEU A 157 -12.60 4.86 -12.10
CA LEU A 157 -12.23 5.53 -13.36
C LEU A 157 -11.79 4.49 -14.41
N ILE A 158 -10.93 3.54 -14.03
CA ILE A 158 -10.45 2.49 -14.93
C ILE A 158 -11.59 1.59 -15.40
N PHE A 159 -12.53 1.22 -14.54
CA PHE A 159 -13.72 0.46 -14.91
C PHE A 159 -14.51 1.16 -16.03
N TRP A 160 -14.77 2.46 -15.89
CA TRP A 160 -15.48 3.23 -16.91
C TRP A 160 -14.73 3.25 -18.25
N VAL A 161 -13.40 3.47 -18.22
CA VAL A 161 -12.58 3.51 -19.43
C VAL A 161 -12.55 2.14 -20.10
N LEU A 162 -12.31 1.05 -19.35
CA LEU A 162 -12.29 -0.31 -19.88
C LEU A 162 -13.65 -0.73 -20.43
N SER A 163 -14.75 -0.37 -19.77
CA SER A 163 -16.11 -0.65 -20.24
C SER A 163 -16.43 0.07 -21.55
N TYR A 164 -16.00 1.34 -21.68
CA TYR A 164 -16.25 2.12 -22.87
C TYR A 164 -15.40 1.72 -24.09
N TYR A 165 -14.11 1.48 -23.86
CA TYR A 165 -13.17 1.16 -24.94
C TYR A 165 -12.99 -0.33 -25.19
N GLY A 166 -13.47 -1.20 -24.31
CA GLY A 166 -13.29 -2.66 -24.40
C GLY A 166 -13.83 -3.28 -25.68
N SER A 167 -14.90 -2.72 -26.26
CA SER A 167 -15.47 -3.12 -27.55
C SER A 167 -14.54 -2.87 -28.75
N ARG A 168 -13.55 -1.97 -28.59
CA ARG A 168 -12.56 -1.59 -29.63
C ARG A 168 -11.24 -2.40 -29.53
N GLY A 169 -11.20 -3.40 -28.68
CA GLY A 169 -10.03 -4.20 -28.37
C GLY A 169 -9.42 -3.88 -27.01
N MET A 170 -9.06 -4.93 -26.26
CA MET A 170 -8.58 -4.78 -24.88
C MET A 170 -7.22 -4.10 -24.79
N GLU A 171 -6.33 -4.29 -25.77
CA GLU A 171 -5.03 -3.58 -25.83
C GLU A 171 -5.24 -2.07 -25.89
N THR A 172 -6.12 -1.62 -26.79
CA THR A 172 -6.53 -0.21 -26.89
C THR A 172 -7.16 0.27 -25.58
N ALA A 173 -7.99 -0.53 -24.94
CA ALA A 173 -8.66 -0.18 -23.69
C ALA A 173 -7.67 0.01 -22.53
N TYR A 174 -6.66 -0.87 -22.38
CA TYR A 174 -5.61 -0.71 -21.37
C TYR A 174 -4.74 0.52 -21.65
N GLY A 175 -4.30 0.70 -22.90
CA GLY A 175 -3.55 1.91 -23.31
C GLY A 175 -4.32 3.20 -22.98
N LYS A 176 -5.62 3.25 -23.31
CA LYS A 176 -6.48 4.39 -22.93
C LYS A 176 -6.61 4.53 -21.42
N SER A 177 -6.76 3.43 -20.69
CA SER A 177 -6.85 3.46 -19.22
C SER A 177 -5.62 4.13 -18.58
N PHE A 178 -4.42 3.75 -19.00
CA PHE A 178 -3.20 4.40 -18.51
C PHE A 178 -3.10 5.86 -18.91
N LEU A 179 -3.52 6.24 -20.14
CA LEU A 179 -3.56 7.65 -20.56
C LEU A 179 -4.56 8.48 -19.74
N PHE A 180 -5.75 7.94 -19.43
CA PHE A 180 -6.74 8.63 -18.60
C PHE A 180 -6.24 8.85 -17.17
N LEU A 181 -5.39 7.95 -16.62
CA LEU A 181 -4.69 8.16 -15.35
C LEU A 181 -3.67 9.32 -15.44
N GLY A 182 -3.31 9.76 -16.62
CA GLY A 182 -2.53 10.99 -16.85
C GLY A 182 -3.25 12.25 -16.33
N ILE A 183 -4.58 12.27 -16.30
CA ILE A 183 -5.37 13.41 -15.77
C ILE A 183 -5.11 13.59 -14.27
N PRO A 184 -5.39 12.61 -13.39
CA PRO A 184 -5.06 12.73 -11.98
C PRO A 184 -3.54 12.85 -11.73
N ALA A 185 -2.67 12.26 -12.58
CA ALA A 185 -1.22 12.45 -12.48
C ALA A 185 -0.82 13.92 -12.66
N PHE A 186 -1.37 14.59 -13.66
CA PHE A 186 -1.15 16.02 -13.88
C PHE A 186 -1.68 16.86 -12.71
N LEU A 187 -2.89 16.57 -12.23
CA LEU A 187 -3.49 17.26 -11.07
C LEU A 187 -2.66 17.06 -9.80
N CYS A 188 -2.11 15.87 -9.58
CA CYS A 188 -1.19 15.58 -8.48
C CYS A 188 0.05 16.47 -8.53
N ILE A 189 0.70 16.54 -9.71
CA ILE A 189 1.90 17.37 -9.90
C ILE A 189 1.58 18.85 -9.72
N ALA A 190 0.49 19.34 -10.28
CA ALA A 190 0.05 20.71 -10.11
C ALA A 190 -0.22 21.03 -8.62
N ALA A 191 -0.90 20.15 -7.91
CA ALA A 191 -1.22 20.31 -6.49
C ALA A 191 0.05 20.29 -5.61
N VAL A 192 1.03 19.41 -5.85
CA VAL A 192 2.26 19.37 -5.06
C VAL A 192 3.15 20.59 -5.33
N ILE A 193 3.20 21.08 -6.58
CA ILE A 193 3.91 22.32 -6.92
C ILE A 193 3.23 23.50 -6.22
N LEU A 194 1.90 23.59 -6.25
CA LEU A 194 1.15 24.62 -5.55
C LEU A 194 1.41 24.59 -4.04
N ALA A 195 1.46 23.38 -3.44
CA ALA A 195 1.79 23.20 -2.03
C ALA A 195 3.18 23.74 -1.72
N LYS A 196 4.18 23.44 -2.54
CA LYS A 196 5.55 23.95 -2.41
C LYS A 196 5.61 25.47 -2.52
N ILE A 197 4.92 26.07 -3.50
CA ILE A 197 4.92 27.54 -3.70
C ILE A 197 4.25 28.26 -2.53
N LYS A 198 3.13 27.72 -2.04
CA LYS A 198 2.35 28.34 -0.96
C LYS A 198 3.00 28.14 0.42
N PHE A 199 3.70 27.03 0.62
CA PHE A 199 4.33 26.65 1.88
C PHE A 199 5.79 26.22 1.67
N PRO A 200 6.69 27.15 1.31
CA PRO A 200 8.10 26.80 1.02
C PRO A 200 8.85 26.28 2.24
N ASP A 201 8.50 26.75 3.45
CA ASP A 201 9.19 26.43 4.70
C ASP A 201 8.20 25.91 5.77
N PRO A 202 7.68 24.67 5.65
CA PRO A 202 6.73 24.14 6.62
C PRO A 202 7.36 23.85 7.99
N GLU A 203 8.70 23.78 8.09
CA GLU A 203 9.46 23.69 9.35
C GLU A 203 9.11 24.81 10.34
N LYS A 204 8.68 25.99 9.85
CA LYS A 204 8.21 27.10 10.68
C LYS A 204 6.95 26.78 11.50
N PHE A 205 6.34 25.63 11.29
CA PHE A 205 5.20 25.15 12.08
C PHE A 205 5.62 24.38 13.34
N GLU A 206 6.87 23.92 13.49
CA GLU A 206 7.30 23.06 14.59
C GLU A 206 7.99 23.81 15.75
N PRO A 207 7.74 23.43 17.03
CA PRO A 207 8.58 23.80 18.17
C PRO A 207 9.79 22.85 18.29
N GLU A 208 10.95 23.38 18.70
CA GLU A 208 12.21 22.64 18.86
C GLU A 208 12.09 21.37 19.71
N VAL A 209 12.59 20.23 19.20
CA VAL A 209 12.64 18.92 19.88
C VAL A 209 14.08 18.43 19.99
N LYS A 210 14.47 17.95 21.19
CA LYS A 210 15.81 17.44 21.50
C LYS A 210 16.04 16.00 21.03
N GLU A 211 17.25 15.73 20.56
CA GLU A 211 17.76 14.39 20.14
C GLU A 211 17.89 13.39 21.29
N THR A 212 17.74 12.09 21.01
CA THR A 212 17.84 10.99 21.99
C THR A 212 18.71 9.82 21.50
N LYS A 213 19.28 9.12 22.49
CA LYS A 213 20.38 8.13 22.44
C LYS A 213 20.02 6.74 21.86
N GLU A 214 21.08 5.94 21.60
CA GLU A 214 21.11 4.57 21.05
C GLU A 214 20.22 3.52 21.76
N ALA A 215 19.84 2.47 21.06
CA ALA A 215 18.72 1.62 21.37
C ALA A 215 18.94 0.11 21.17
N HIS A 216 18.26 -0.72 21.96
CA HIS A 216 18.20 -2.18 21.79
C HIS A 216 16.77 -2.68 21.55
N LEU A 217 16.51 -3.28 20.36
CA LEU A 217 15.23 -3.90 20.02
C LEU A 217 15.03 -5.22 20.79
N GLY A 218 14.03 -5.27 21.67
CA GLY A 218 13.77 -6.38 22.58
C GLY A 218 13.24 -7.67 21.90
N PHE A 219 13.16 -8.76 22.67
CA PHE A 219 12.65 -10.07 22.20
C PHE A 219 11.20 -10.00 21.64
N ARG A 220 10.37 -9.13 22.21
CA ARG A 220 8.99 -8.88 21.75
C ARG A 220 8.95 -8.38 20.32
N PHE A 221 9.87 -7.50 19.93
CA PHE A 221 10.01 -7.03 18.55
C PHE A 221 10.36 -8.17 17.60
N LYS A 222 11.27 -9.09 17.99
CA LYS A 222 11.64 -10.24 17.15
C LYS A 222 10.46 -11.18 16.91
N ILE A 223 9.66 -11.50 17.95
CA ILE A 223 8.44 -12.31 17.82
C ILE A 223 7.44 -11.64 16.87
N TYR A 224 7.24 -10.33 17.04
CA TYR A 224 6.37 -9.55 16.19
C TYR A 224 6.82 -9.58 14.72
N MET A 225 8.12 -9.43 14.47
CA MET A 225 8.69 -9.49 13.12
C MET A 225 8.50 -10.85 12.45
N VAL A 226 8.64 -11.95 13.19
CA VAL A 226 8.37 -13.30 12.65
C VAL A 226 6.90 -13.44 12.24
N GLY A 227 5.95 -13.03 13.09
CA GLY A 227 4.52 -13.06 12.75
C GLY A 227 4.21 -12.22 11.52
N THR A 228 4.75 -11.01 11.46
CA THR A 228 4.56 -10.10 10.32
C THR A 228 5.17 -10.66 9.03
N ALA A 229 6.35 -11.27 9.11
CA ALA A 229 7.03 -11.88 7.96
C ALA A 229 6.23 -13.08 7.39
N LEU A 230 5.75 -13.98 8.26
CA LEU A 230 4.91 -15.11 7.87
C LEU A 230 3.59 -14.64 7.22
N PHE A 231 2.97 -13.62 7.81
CA PHE A 231 1.76 -13.03 7.26
C PHE A 231 2.04 -12.43 5.87
N ALA A 232 3.04 -11.56 5.72
CA ALA A 232 3.41 -10.92 4.46
C ALA A 232 3.78 -11.94 3.37
N PHE A 233 4.45 -13.04 3.75
CA PHE A 233 4.76 -14.15 2.83
C PHE A 233 3.49 -14.84 2.32
N GLY A 234 2.52 -15.10 3.20
CA GLY A 234 1.28 -15.82 2.87
C GLY A 234 0.23 -14.96 2.14
N PHE A 235 0.33 -13.64 2.19
CA PHE A 235 -0.69 -12.75 1.63
C PHE A 235 -0.48 -12.54 0.13
N ILE A 236 -1.42 -13.09 -0.69
CA ILE A 236 -1.32 -13.01 -2.16
C ILE A 236 -1.68 -11.61 -2.63
N ASP A 237 -0.83 -11.03 -3.45
CA ASP A 237 -1.04 -9.68 -3.98
C ASP A 237 -2.13 -9.66 -5.08
N PHE A 238 -2.89 -8.57 -5.15
CA PHE A 238 -4.06 -8.42 -6.02
C PHE A 238 -3.79 -8.68 -7.51
N PRO A 239 -2.64 -8.35 -8.12
CA PRO A 239 -2.34 -8.69 -9.50
C PRO A 239 -2.47 -10.19 -9.83
N ILE A 240 -2.13 -11.10 -8.91
CA ILE A 240 -2.34 -12.55 -9.09
C ILE A 240 -3.84 -12.89 -9.00
N VAL A 241 -4.57 -12.27 -8.07
CA VAL A 241 -6.03 -12.39 -7.94
C VAL A 241 -6.72 -11.96 -9.24
N ALA A 242 -6.36 -10.79 -9.76
CA ALA A 242 -6.89 -10.24 -11.01
C ALA A 242 -6.61 -11.16 -12.21
N LEU A 243 -5.38 -11.67 -12.30
CA LEU A 243 -4.99 -12.62 -13.33
C LEU A 243 -5.83 -13.91 -13.27
N HIS A 244 -6.02 -14.46 -12.06
CA HIS A 244 -6.81 -15.67 -11.84
C HIS A 244 -8.29 -15.46 -12.22
N ALA A 245 -8.89 -14.40 -11.74
CA ALA A 245 -10.31 -14.11 -11.97
C ALA A 245 -10.66 -14.02 -13.46
N VAL A 246 -9.76 -13.44 -14.28
CA VAL A 246 -9.92 -13.40 -15.74
C VAL A 246 -9.63 -14.74 -16.39
N LYS A 247 -8.55 -15.45 -16.01
CA LYS A 247 -8.20 -16.75 -16.57
C LYS A 247 -9.26 -17.82 -16.32
N SER A 248 -9.89 -17.80 -15.14
CA SER A 248 -10.98 -18.71 -14.77
C SER A 248 -12.34 -18.32 -15.35
N GLY A 249 -12.46 -17.16 -16.01
CA GLY A 249 -13.73 -16.67 -16.57
C GLY A 249 -14.75 -16.21 -15.52
N LEU A 250 -14.34 -16.05 -14.26
CA LEU A 250 -15.20 -15.64 -13.14
C LEU A 250 -15.51 -14.15 -13.13
N ALA A 251 -14.67 -13.33 -13.78
CA ALA A 251 -14.89 -11.89 -13.95
C ALA A 251 -14.36 -11.41 -15.30
N GLY A 252 -15.08 -10.46 -15.88
CA GLY A 252 -14.63 -9.75 -17.08
C GLY A 252 -13.45 -8.81 -16.78
N LYS A 253 -12.64 -8.51 -17.82
CA LYS A 253 -11.45 -7.64 -17.65
C LYS A 253 -11.77 -6.26 -17.08
N ALA A 254 -12.93 -5.67 -17.42
CA ALA A 254 -13.37 -4.41 -16.84
C ALA A 254 -13.85 -4.56 -15.39
N GLU A 255 -14.55 -5.67 -15.09
CA GLU A 255 -15.07 -5.94 -13.74
C GLU A 255 -13.98 -6.07 -12.68
N ILE A 256 -12.75 -6.48 -13.06
CA ILE A 256 -11.61 -6.54 -12.15
C ILE A 256 -11.34 -5.19 -11.48
N SER A 257 -11.45 -4.10 -12.22
CA SER A 257 -11.25 -2.76 -11.64
C SER A 257 -12.33 -2.41 -10.61
N LEU A 258 -13.58 -2.84 -10.85
CA LEU A 258 -14.67 -2.64 -9.90
C LEU A 258 -14.52 -3.55 -8.67
N LEU A 259 -14.05 -4.79 -8.87
CA LEU A 259 -13.70 -5.68 -7.76
C LEU A 259 -12.60 -5.09 -6.88
N TYR A 260 -11.57 -4.49 -7.50
CA TYR A 260 -10.52 -3.82 -6.75
C TYR A 260 -11.04 -2.58 -6.02
N ALA A 261 -11.92 -1.78 -6.62
CA ALA A 261 -12.60 -0.68 -5.93
C ALA A 261 -13.38 -1.18 -4.71
N ALA A 262 -14.12 -2.28 -4.83
CA ALA A 262 -14.83 -2.89 -3.70
C ALA A 262 -13.87 -3.39 -2.60
N ALA A 263 -12.73 -3.96 -2.99
CA ALA A 263 -11.68 -4.34 -2.04
C ALA A 263 -11.12 -3.13 -1.30
N MET A 264 -10.86 -2.00 -1.98
CA MET A 264 -10.38 -0.76 -1.34
C MET A 264 -11.43 -0.13 -0.43
N ALA A 265 -12.71 -0.23 -0.76
CA ALA A 265 -13.77 0.18 0.15
C ALA A 265 -13.80 -0.70 1.41
N ALA A 266 -13.69 -2.02 1.26
CA ALA A 266 -13.62 -2.97 2.38
C ALA A 266 -12.37 -2.72 3.25
N ASP A 267 -11.22 -2.40 2.62
CA ASP A 267 -9.97 -1.98 3.25
C ASP A 267 -10.20 -0.76 4.15
N ALA A 268 -10.77 0.31 3.63
CA ALA A 268 -11.03 1.54 4.37
C ALA A 268 -11.89 1.31 5.62
N PHE A 269 -13.00 0.56 5.49
CA PHE A 269 -13.85 0.20 6.63
C PHE A 269 -13.13 -0.70 7.63
N SER A 270 -12.36 -1.66 7.13
CA SER A 270 -11.59 -2.59 7.95
C SER A 270 -10.50 -1.87 8.75
N ALA A 271 -9.78 -0.93 8.13
CA ALA A 271 -8.76 -0.13 8.79
C ALA A 271 -9.33 0.62 10.02
N LEU A 272 -10.52 1.23 9.87
CA LEU A 272 -11.21 1.92 10.98
C LEU A 272 -11.64 0.93 12.07
N PHE A 273 -12.29 -0.18 11.68
CA PHE A 273 -12.79 -1.18 12.61
C PHE A 273 -11.67 -1.86 13.40
N PHE A 274 -10.63 -2.34 12.72
CA PHE A 274 -9.51 -3.00 13.38
C PHE A 274 -8.58 -2.02 14.10
N GLY A 275 -8.50 -0.76 13.66
CA GLY A 275 -7.85 0.30 14.42
C GLY A 275 -8.52 0.52 15.78
N TRP A 276 -9.86 0.62 15.83
CA TRP A 276 -10.63 0.67 17.07
C TRP A 276 -10.46 -0.59 17.91
N LEU A 277 -10.47 -1.78 17.29
CA LEU A 277 -10.26 -3.04 17.98
C LEU A 277 -8.85 -3.15 18.57
N TYR A 278 -7.85 -2.58 17.87
CA TYR A 278 -6.49 -2.52 18.35
C TYR A 278 -6.34 -1.65 19.60
N ASP A 279 -7.02 -0.50 19.68
CA ASP A 279 -7.01 0.35 20.86
C ASP A 279 -7.54 -0.39 22.10
N LYS A 280 -8.48 -1.32 21.90
CA LYS A 280 -9.09 -2.10 22.98
C LYS A 280 -8.32 -3.38 23.35
N TYR A 281 -7.80 -4.11 22.36
CA TYR A 281 -7.21 -5.44 22.55
C TYR A 281 -5.73 -5.54 22.14
N GLY A 282 -5.13 -4.46 21.67
CA GLY A 282 -3.73 -4.41 21.24
C GLY A 282 -3.43 -5.37 20.08
N THR A 283 -2.25 -5.99 20.10
CA THR A 283 -1.78 -6.88 19.02
C THR A 283 -2.60 -8.16 18.83
N VAL A 284 -3.50 -8.50 19.76
CA VAL A 284 -4.46 -9.61 19.58
C VAL A 284 -5.43 -9.33 18.43
N SER A 285 -5.73 -8.06 18.15
CA SER A 285 -6.55 -7.68 16.99
C SER A 285 -5.95 -8.12 15.65
N LEU A 286 -4.60 -8.16 15.53
CA LEU A 286 -3.90 -8.71 14.36
C LEU A 286 -4.18 -10.20 14.16
N ALA A 287 -4.22 -10.98 15.25
CA ALA A 287 -4.55 -12.40 15.16
C ALA A 287 -5.98 -12.61 14.66
N TRP A 288 -6.94 -11.81 15.17
CA TRP A 288 -8.34 -11.88 14.73
C TRP A 288 -8.52 -11.47 13.27
N SER A 289 -7.85 -10.39 12.84
CA SER A 289 -7.93 -9.94 11.45
C SER A 289 -7.33 -10.96 10.48
N THR A 290 -6.20 -11.57 10.85
CA THR A 290 -5.55 -12.63 10.05
C THR A 290 -6.46 -13.85 9.93
N LEU A 291 -7.08 -14.32 11.02
CA LEU A 291 -8.01 -15.45 11.00
C LEU A 291 -9.27 -15.15 10.16
N LEU A 292 -9.78 -13.92 10.22
CA LEU A 292 -10.94 -13.52 9.45
C LEU A 292 -10.63 -13.43 7.95
N SER A 293 -9.47 -12.89 7.59
CA SER A 293 -9.10 -12.70 6.18
C SER A 293 -8.52 -13.96 5.53
N MET A 294 -7.78 -14.80 6.26
CA MET A 294 -7.09 -15.98 5.73
C MET A 294 -7.90 -16.84 4.74
N PRO A 295 -9.22 -17.08 4.93
CA PRO A 295 -10.00 -17.88 3.99
C PRO A 295 -10.12 -17.26 2.58
N PHE A 296 -9.76 -15.98 2.38
CA PHE A 296 -9.89 -15.32 1.08
C PHE A 296 -9.27 -16.14 -0.05
N VAL A 297 -8.16 -16.81 0.22
CA VAL A 297 -7.44 -17.57 -0.79
C VAL A 297 -8.28 -18.73 -1.37
N PHE A 298 -9.04 -19.42 -0.55
CA PHE A 298 -9.94 -20.49 -1.00
C PHE A 298 -11.16 -19.92 -1.73
N PHE A 299 -11.72 -18.81 -1.21
CA PHE A 299 -12.87 -18.15 -1.82
C PHE A 299 -12.55 -17.57 -3.21
N ILE A 300 -11.31 -17.14 -3.45
CA ILE A 300 -10.88 -16.61 -4.74
C ILE A 300 -10.45 -17.74 -5.68
N PHE A 301 -9.49 -18.56 -5.26
CA PHE A 301 -8.77 -19.46 -6.16
C PHE A 301 -9.46 -20.83 -6.36
N MET A 302 -10.44 -21.16 -5.51
CA MET A 302 -11.30 -22.32 -5.64
C MET A 302 -12.77 -21.94 -5.84
N ALA A 303 -13.04 -20.70 -6.28
CA ALA A 303 -14.36 -20.16 -6.46
C ALA A 303 -15.16 -20.96 -7.51
N PRO A 304 -16.31 -21.55 -7.15
CA PRO A 304 -17.19 -22.21 -8.12
C PRO A 304 -18.06 -21.23 -8.90
N SER A 305 -18.12 -19.98 -8.47
CA SER A 305 -18.92 -18.91 -9.12
C SER A 305 -18.37 -17.52 -8.75
N SER A 306 -18.78 -16.51 -9.52
CA SER A 306 -18.41 -15.10 -9.27
C SER A 306 -18.80 -14.61 -7.87
N CYS A 307 -19.88 -15.13 -7.27
CA CYS A 307 -20.28 -14.75 -5.91
C CYS A 307 -19.19 -15.10 -4.87
N TRP A 308 -18.57 -16.26 -5.00
CA TRP A 308 -17.45 -16.69 -4.14
C TRP A 308 -16.22 -15.81 -4.35
N LEU A 309 -15.91 -15.49 -5.61
CA LEU A 309 -14.84 -14.56 -5.95
C LEU A 309 -15.05 -13.20 -5.27
N TYR A 310 -16.27 -12.63 -5.34
CA TYR A 310 -16.58 -11.34 -4.72
C TYR A 310 -16.41 -11.39 -3.20
N ALA A 311 -16.93 -12.43 -2.55
CA ALA A 311 -16.75 -12.64 -1.12
C ALA A 311 -15.25 -12.74 -0.75
N GLY A 312 -14.47 -13.49 -1.54
CA GLY A 312 -13.03 -13.62 -1.34
C GLY A 312 -12.28 -12.29 -1.49
N VAL A 313 -12.65 -11.49 -2.49
CA VAL A 313 -12.04 -10.16 -2.72
C VAL A 313 -12.35 -9.18 -1.58
N LEU A 314 -13.57 -9.23 -1.02
CA LEU A 314 -13.91 -8.43 0.16
C LEU A 314 -13.11 -8.88 1.39
N LEU A 315 -12.95 -10.20 1.62
CA LEU A 315 -12.10 -10.73 2.70
C LEU A 315 -10.63 -10.33 2.50
N TRP A 316 -10.14 -10.30 1.26
CA TRP A 316 -8.82 -9.81 0.92
C TRP A 316 -8.65 -8.33 1.30
N GLY A 317 -9.61 -7.47 0.92
CA GLY A 317 -9.63 -6.06 1.30
C GLY A 317 -9.68 -5.84 2.82
N ILE A 318 -10.49 -6.64 3.54
CA ILE A 318 -10.52 -6.62 5.00
C ILE A 318 -9.14 -6.94 5.59
N GLY A 319 -8.43 -7.93 5.04
CA GLY A 319 -7.08 -8.27 5.46
C GLY A 319 -6.08 -7.15 5.24
N MET A 320 -6.14 -6.47 4.10
CA MET A 320 -5.27 -5.33 3.78
C MET A 320 -5.47 -4.18 4.77
N GLY A 321 -6.69 -3.70 4.95
CA GLY A 321 -6.99 -2.56 5.81
C GLY A 321 -6.68 -2.81 7.27
N ALA A 322 -6.97 -4.02 7.75
CA ALA A 322 -6.60 -4.41 9.11
C ALA A 322 -5.08 -4.32 9.34
N GLN A 323 -4.28 -4.68 8.35
CA GLN A 323 -2.82 -4.63 8.47
C GLN A 323 -2.26 -3.23 8.36
N GLU A 324 -2.71 -2.45 7.39
CA GLU A 324 -2.22 -1.10 7.17
C GLU A 324 -2.39 -0.23 8.41
N SER A 325 -3.49 -0.42 9.15
CA SER A 325 -3.76 0.30 10.39
C SER A 325 -3.05 -0.30 11.61
N THR A 326 -3.17 -1.63 11.79
CA THR A 326 -2.79 -2.27 13.08
C THR A 326 -1.32 -2.67 13.15
N LEU A 327 -0.66 -3.03 12.02
CA LEU A 327 0.78 -3.35 12.05
C LEU A 327 1.61 -2.13 12.45
N LYS A 328 1.34 -0.97 11.88
CA LYS A 328 2.06 0.26 12.24
C LYS A 328 1.80 0.68 13.69
N ALA A 329 0.55 0.54 14.16
CA ALA A 329 0.17 0.81 15.55
C ALA A 329 0.87 -0.15 16.54
N ALA A 330 0.93 -1.45 16.20
CA ALA A 330 1.64 -2.45 17.00
C ALA A 330 3.13 -2.15 17.08
N LEU A 331 3.75 -1.81 15.97
CA LEU A 331 5.16 -1.43 15.91
C LEU A 331 5.44 -0.22 16.80
N ALA A 332 4.61 0.84 16.71
CA ALA A 332 4.73 2.03 17.54
C ALA A 332 4.60 1.76 19.05
N ALA A 333 3.82 0.73 19.42
CA ALA A 333 3.63 0.32 20.82
C ALA A 333 4.75 -0.60 21.35
N ILE A 334 5.41 -1.36 20.46
CA ILE A 334 6.47 -2.32 20.81
C ILE A 334 7.83 -1.64 20.87
N VAL A 335 8.09 -0.67 19.96
CA VAL A 335 9.40 -0.04 19.81
C VAL A 335 9.46 1.25 20.67
N PRO A 336 10.47 1.40 21.54
CA PRO A 336 10.70 2.62 22.32
C PRO A 336 10.81 3.87 21.40
N LYS A 337 10.40 5.03 21.89
CA LYS A 337 10.35 6.27 21.07
C LYS A 337 11.68 6.61 20.40
N HIS A 338 12.79 6.41 21.07
CA HIS A 338 14.13 6.69 20.57
C HIS A 338 14.65 5.66 19.54
N GLU A 339 14.02 4.46 19.46
CA GLU A 339 14.35 3.38 18.51
C GLU A 339 13.43 3.32 17.30
N ARG A 340 12.38 4.12 17.27
CA ARG A 340 11.33 3.99 16.28
C ARG A 340 11.84 4.08 14.85
N ALA A 341 12.78 4.98 14.54
CA ALA A 341 13.30 5.12 13.18
C ALA A 341 13.99 3.83 12.70
N VAL A 342 14.80 3.21 13.56
CA VAL A 342 15.49 1.93 13.26
C VAL A 342 14.47 0.79 13.22
N GLY A 343 13.55 0.73 14.19
CA GLY A 343 12.49 -0.28 14.24
C GLY A 343 11.60 -0.26 13.01
N TYR A 344 11.16 0.91 12.55
CA TYR A 344 10.40 1.05 11.31
C TYR A 344 11.20 0.65 10.08
N GLY A 345 12.50 1.01 10.01
CA GLY A 345 13.36 0.61 8.89
C GLY A 345 13.52 -0.92 8.78
N ILE A 346 13.76 -1.60 9.91
CA ILE A 346 13.85 -3.07 9.96
C ILE A 346 12.50 -3.70 9.61
N PHE A 347 11.41 -3.16 10.15
CA PHE A 347 10.05 -3.63 9.86
C PHE A 347 9.71 -3.51 8.36
N GLU A 348 9.86 -2.33 7.78
CA GLU A 348 9.52 -2.10 6.37
C GLU A 348 10.39 -2.96 5.44
N THR A 349 11.68 -3.09 5.72
CA THR A 349 12.58 -3.94 4.93
C THR A 349 12.21 -5.42 5.08
N GLY A 350 12.02 -5.91 6.30
CA GLY A 350 11.64 -7.30 6.57
C GLY A 350 10.27 -7.66 5.98
N PHE A 351 9.30 -6.75 6.08
CA PHE A 351 7.98 -6.89 5.46
C PHE A 351 8.10 -6.98 3.94
N GLY A 352 8.82 -6.03 3.31
CA GLY A 352 9.01 -5.99 1.86
C GLY A 352 9.74 -7.21 1.31
N VAL A 353 10.78 -7.69 2.00
CA VAL A 353 11.50 -8.94 1.63
C VAL A 353 10.58 -10.15 1.71
N SER A 354 9.82 -10.28 2.80
CA SER A 354 8.89 -11.40 2.98
C SER A 354 7.76 -11.38 1.96
N TRP A 355 7.21 -10.19 1.67
CA TRP A 355 6.21 -10.00 0.64
C TRP A 355 6.73 -10.37 -0.76
N PHE A 356 7.95 -9.95 -1.11
CA PHE A 356 8.58 -10.30 -2.38
C PHE A 356 8.75 -11.81 -2.54
N ILE A 357 9.36 -12.46 -1.54
CA ILE A 357 9.61 -13.92 -1.58
C ILE A 357 8.27 -14.66 -1.66
N GLY A 358 7.28 -14.25 -0.85
CA GLY A 358 5.94 -14.82 -0.87
C GLY A 358 5.24 -14.68 -2.22
N SER A 359 5.16 -13.46 -2.74
CA SER A 359 4.51 -13.17 -4.03
C SER A 359 5.14 -13.94 -5.18
N PHE A 360 6.48 -14.04 -5.22
CA PHE A 360 7.20 -14.78 -6.24
C PHE A 360 6.96 -16.29 -6.14
N LEU A 361 7.13 -16.86 -4.95
CA LEU A 361 6.95 -18.32 -4.74
C LEU A 361 5.49 -18.75 -4.91
N LEU A 362 4.53 -17.96 -4.41
CA LEU A 362 3.10 -18.22 -4.61
C LEU A 362 2.72 -18.07 -6.09
N GLY A 363 3.36 -17.16 -6.84
CA GLY A 363 3.21 -17.07 -8.29
C GLY A 363 3.71 -18.31 -9.03
N ILE A 364 4.87 -18.87 -8.65
CA ILE A 364 5.37 -20.16 -9.19
C ILE A 364 4.41 -21.29 -8.85
N LEU A 365 3.94 -21.36 -7.61
CA LEU A 365 2.99 -22.37 -7.17
C LEU A 365 1.64 -22.25 -7.89
N TYR A 366 1.19 -21.04 -8.20
CA TYR A 366 -0.02 -20.83 -9.00
C TYR A 366 0.10 -21.46 -10.39
N ASP A 367 1.24 -21.29 -11.06
CA ASP A 367 1.48 -21.89 -12.38
C ASP A 367 1.61 -23.42 -12.30
N ALA A 368 2.09 -23.98 -11.17
CA ALA A 368 2.24 -25.43 -10.95
C ALA A 368 0.96 -26.09 -10.40
N SER A 369 0.36 -25.52 -9.36
CA SER A 369 -0.84 -26.05 -8.69
C SER A 369 -1.50 -24.99 -7.81
N ILE A 370 -2.68 -24.56 -8.21
CA ILE A 370 -3.50 -23.60 -7.46
C ILE A 370 -3.80 -24.12 -6.03
N LEU A 371 -4.03 -25.43 -5.88
CA LEU A 371 -4.32 -26.06 -4.58
C LEU A 371 -3.15 -25.90 -3.60
N TRP A 372 -1.93 -26.20 -4.04
CA TRP A 372 -0.73 -26.05 -3.20
C TRP A 372 -0.43 -24.58 -2.89
N MET A 373 -0.61 -23.71 -3.87
CA MET A 373 -0.50 -22.26 -3.63
C MET A 373 -1.47 -21.79 -2.54
N ALA A 374 -2.74 -22.16 -2.64
CA ALA A 374 -3.77 -21.78 -1.67
C ALA A 374 -3.49 -22.36 -0.28
N ALA A 375 -3.08 -23.64 -0.21
CA ALA A 375 -2.74 -24.31 1.04
C ALA A 375 -1.54 -23.66 1.75
N ILE A 376 -0.48 -23.34 1.00
CA ILE A 376 0.72 -22.70 1.56
C ILE A 376 0.43 -21.26 1.99
N SER A 377 -0.32 -20.49 1.19
CA SER A 377 -0.78 -19.15 1.57
C SER A 377 -1.54 -19.16 2.90
N ALA A 378 -2.55 -20.03 3.02
CA ALA A 378 -3.34 -20.16 4.25
C ALA A 378 -2.48 -20.64 5.44
N LEU A 379 -1.58 -21.60 5.21
CA LEU A 379 -0.69 -22.14 6.26
C LEU A 379 0.23 -21.05 6.82
N MET A 380 0.83 -20.23 5.96
CA MET A 380 1.73 -19.14 6.39
C MET A 380 0.98 -18.08 7.19
N GLN A 381 -0.23 -17.71 6.76
CA GLN A 381 -1.08 -16.79 7.52
C GLN A 381 -1.53 -17.41 8.85
N ALA A 382 -1.93 -18.67 8.88
CA ALA A 382 -2.26 -19.38 10.10
C ALA A 382 -1.07 -19.46 11.07
N ALA A 383 0.14 -19.72 10.55
CA ALA A 383 1.38 -19.76 11.33
C ALA A 383 1.74 -18.38 11.93
N ALA A 384 1.31 -17.27 11.34
CA ALA A 384 1.52 -15.93 11.91
C ALA A 384 0.69 -15.68 13.19
N VAL A 385 -0.49 -16.30 13.29
CA VAL A 385 -1.47 -16.05 14.38
C VAL A 385 -0.89 -16.28 15.78
N PRO A 386 -0.21 -17.39 16.09
CA PRO A 386 0.39 -17.60 17.42
C PRO A 386 1.40 -16.49 17.80
N PHE A 387 2.18 -16.00 16.84
CA PHE A 387 3.15 -14.93 17.10
C PHE A 387 2.46 -13.61 17.48
N PHE A 388 1.35 -13.27 16.86
CA PHE A 388 0.56 -12.09 17.22
C PHE A 388 -0.06 -12.23 18.61
N PHE A 389 -0.55 -13.40 18.99
CA PHE A 389 -1.03 -13.67 20.36
C PHE A 389 0.09 -13.57 21.40
N LEU A 390 1.27 -14.17 21.12
CA LEU A 390 2.43 -14.11 22.01
C LEU A 390 2.92 -12.67 22.22
N THR A 391 2.91 -11.87 21.17
CA THR A 391 3.25 -10.45 21.23
C THR A 391 2.30 -9.67 22.16
N GLY A 392 1.01 -10.04 22.21
CA GLY A 392 0.00 -9.44 23.09
C GLY A 392 0.16 -9.82 24.55
N ARG A 393 0.42 -11.10 24.84
CA ARG A 393 0.56 -11.62 26.21
C ARG A 393 1.73 -11.03 26.99
N GLN A 394 2.81 -10.64 26.32
CA GLN A 394 3.98 -10.04 26.98
C GLN A 394 3.72 -8.63 27.52
N LYS A 395 2.71 -7.91 27.02
CA LYS A 395 2.32 -6.61 27.60
C LYS A 395 1.79 -6.78 29.03
N HIS A 396 1.00 -7.81 29.29
CA HIS A 396 0.39 -8.06 30.61
C HIS A 396 1.39 -8.53 31.68
N ARG A 397 2.55 -9.09 31.29
CA ARG A 397 3.59 -9.53 32.24
C ARG A 397 4.55 -8.42 32.70
N LEU A 398 4.58 -7.30 32.00
CA LEU A 398 5.46 -6.15 32.34
C LEU A 398 4.71 -5.05 33.11
N GLU A 399 3.39 -5.16 33.21
CA GLU A 399 2.53 -4.24 33.96
C GLU A 399 2.09 -4.83 35.33
N VAL A 400 2.54 -6.05 35.69
CA VAL A 400 2.43 -6.72 36.98
C VAL A 400 3.82 -6.84 37.61
#